data_1614740632b46a7183ff95ded57268f3
#
_entry.id   1614740632b46a7183ff95ded57268f3
#
_cell.length_a   1.000
_cell.length_b   1.000
_cell.length_c   1.000
_cell.angle_alpha   90.00
_cell.angle_beta   90.00
_cell.angle_gamma   90.00
#
_symmetry.space_group_name_H-M   'P 1'
#
loop_
_entity.id
_entity.type
_entity.pdbx_description
1 polymer ?
#
loop_
_entity_poly.entity_id
_entity_poly.type
_entity_poly.pdbx_seq_one_letter_code
_entity_poly.pdbx_strand_id
1 'polypeptide(L)'
;MAQSYSSYIAWKDSVDAIKVADERAALKKQIADNEATIAEKDSSLTTRQAIIIGLAVLAAILAAALVLGAIVLMRFILLTRKQKKTIKLANENNALKAKFISNISAQLDPTLQKLDAHQPEVKALLDFSSHIQTLSELENSDAPVELENTQVTPFCEALIEEIRPKVKRGVKLTVTAPRMSVEINKEYVSHILRHLLKNAVEYTPENGAITLEFKKRGPHTHQFLVTDSGEGIAEEKREDVFKPFLEIHDLTTGDGLGLPICKQMAQKMNGDLDIDGQYTKGTRFVLELHS
;
A
#
# COMPACT_ATOMS: atom_id res chain seq x y z
N MET A 1 -28.52 22.90 -118.47
CA MET A 1 -29.03 21.89 -117.56
C MET A 1 -27.92 21.08 -116.81
N ALA A 2 -26.88 20.61 -117.48
CA ALA A 2 -25.79 19.82 -116.81
C ALA A 2 -25.01 20.58 -115.75
N GLN A 3 -24.72 21.88 -115.90
CA GLN A 3 -23.98 22.72 -114.95
C GLN A 3 -24.77 22.97 -113.63
N SER A 4 -26.08 23.12 -113.67
CA SER A 4 -26.91 23.35 -112.49
C SER A 4 -27.07 22.05 -111.67
N TYR A 5 -26.99 20.90 -112.31
CA TYR A 5 -27.07 19.61 -111.63
C TYR A 5 -25.78 19.24 -110.87
N SER A 6 -24.62 19.57 -111.46
CA SER A 6 -23.33 19.39 -110.84
C SER A 6 -23.16 20.32 -109.60
N SER A 7 -23.64 21.55 -109.66
CA SER A 7 -23.64 22.50 -108.55
C SER A 7 -24.57 22.03 -107.41
N TYR A 8 -25.71 21.43 -107.76
CA TYR A 8 -26.62 20.88 -106.78
C TYR A 8 -26.02 19.68 -106.05
N ILE A 9 -25.37 18.76 -106.73
CA ILE A 9 -24.67 17.60 -106.13
C ILE A 9 -23.54 18.09 -105.21
N ALA A 10 -22.69 19.02 -105.68
CA ALA A 10 -21.62 19.57 -104.89
C ALA A 10 -22.14 20.29 -103.60
N TRP A 11 -23.24 21.03 -103.70
CA TRP A 11 -23.88 21.66 -102.58
C TRP A 11 -24.45 20.60 -101.62
N LYS A 12 -25.15 19.57 -102.12
CA LYS A 12 -25.71 18.47 -101.30
C LYS A 12 -24.60 17.70 -100.55
N ASP A 13 -23.50 17.37 -101.30
CA ASP A 13 -22.35 16.68 -100.65
C ASP A 13 -21.71 17.53 -99.57
N SER A 14 -21.64 18.88 -99.77
CA SER A 14 -21.10 19.78 -98.73
C SER A 14 -22.02 19.88 -97.47
N VAL A 15 -23.34 19.90 -97.68
CA VAL A 15 -24.33 19.93 -96.57
C VAL A 15 -24.31 18.61 -95.83
N ASP A 16 -24.23 17.49 -96.53
CA ASP A 16 -24.16 16.17 -95.91
C ASP A 16 -22.82 16.00 -95.15
N ALA A 17 -21.72 16.52 -95.69
CA ALA A 17 -20.44 16.53 -95.00
C ALA A 17 -20.45 17.39 -93.72
N ILE A 18 -21.14 18.55 -93.75
CA ILE A 18 -21.34 19.39 -92.54
C ILE A 18 -22.19 18.67 -91.49
N LYS A 19 -23.29 18.06 -91.91
CA LYS A 19 -24.13 17.29 -91.00
C LYS A 19 -23.35 16.15 -90.31
N VAL A 20 -22.58 15.38 -91.08
CA VAL A 20 -21.74 14.31 -90.55
C VAL A 20 -20.65 14.84 -89.58
N ALA A 21 -20.10 16.03 -89.89
CA ALA A 21 -19.12 16.69 -89.06
C ALA A 21 -19.74 17.12 -87.67
N ASP A 22 -20.96 17.72 -87.76
CA ASP A 22 -21.69 18.13 -86.52
C ASP A 22 -22.13 16.92 -85.68
N GLU A 23 -22.60 15.84 -86.31
CA GLU A 23 -22.93 14.61 -85.61
C GLU A 23 -21.71 13.99 -84.94
N ARG A 24 -20.54 14.00 -85.64
CA ARG A 24 -19.29 13.52 -85.05
C ARG A 24 -18.83 14.42 -83.89
N ALA A 25 -18.98 15.75 -84.03
CA ALA A 25 -18.65 16.68 -82.93
C ALA A 25 -19.56 16.47 -81.70
N ALA A 26 -20.86 16.30 -81.91
CA ALA A 26 -21.81 15.99 -80.84
C ALA A 26 -21.50 14.66 -80.17
N LEU A 27 -21.17 13.63 -80.96
CA LEU A 27 -20.82 12.31 -80.41
C LEU A 27 -19.51 12.36 -79.64
N LYS A 28 -18.48 13.07 -80.11
CA LYS A 28 -17.23 13.26 -79.36
C LYS A 28 -17.45 14.00 -78.06
N LYS A 29 -18.31 15.02 -78.07
CA LYS A 29 -18.67 15.71 -76.79
C LYS A 29 -19.35 14.78 -75.80
N GLN A 30 -20.30 13.96 -76.29
CA GLN A 30 -20.99 12.98 -75.44
C GLN A 30 -20.03 11.94 -74.85
N ILE A 31 -19.06 11.48 -75.63
CA ILE A 31 -18.03 10.55 -75.14
C ILE A 31 -17.18 11.22 -74.04
N ALA A 32 -16.72 12.46 -74.28
CA ALA A 32 -15.92 13.19 -73.30
C ALA A 32 -16.68 13.44 -71.97
N ASP A 33 -17.97 13.83 -72.07
CA ASP A 33 -18.84 14.03 -70.90
C ASP A 33 -19.07 12.72 -70.15
N ASN A 34 -19.25 11.60 -70.85
CA ASN A 34 -19.39 10.29 -70.24
C ASN A 34 -18.06 9.83 -69.59
N GLU A 35 -16.91 10.02 -70.22
CA GLU A 35 -15.61 9.69 -69.65
C GLU A 35 -15.34 10.51 -68.38
N ALA A 36 -15.66 11.81 -68.35
CA ALA A 36 -15.54 12.65 -67.15
C ALA A 36 -16.44 12.16 -66.01
N THR A 37 -17.69 11.78 -66.36
CA THR A 37 -18.64 11.24 -65.36
C THR A 37 -18.18 9.89 -64.78
N ILE A 38 -17.60 9.04 -65.62
CA ILE A 38 -17.03 7.74 -65.15
C ILE A 38 -15.83 8.00 -64.25
N ALA A 39 -14.93 8.89 -64.60
CA ALA A 39 -13.75 9.23 -63.80
C ALA A 39 -14.12 9.83 -62.43
N GLU A 40 -15.16 10.68 -62.40
CA GLU A 40 -15.69 11.22 -61.13
C GLU A 40 -16.31 10.12 -60.22
N LYS A 41 -17.10 9.23 -60.84
CA LYS A 41 -17.66 8.09 -60.10
C LYS A 41 -16.59 7.14 -59.58
N ASP A 42 -15.58 6.81 -60.33
CA ASP A 42 -14.47 5.96 -59.93
C ASP A 42 -13.67 6.59 -58.79
N SER A 43 -13.38 7.88 -58.85
CA SER A 43 -12.70 8.58 -57.73
C SER A 43 -13.54 8.59 -56.46
N SER A 44 -14.86 8.76 -56.57
CA SER A 44 -15.76 8.71 -55.41
C SER A 44 -15.90 7.30 -54.83
N LEU A 45 -15.89 6.26 -55.64
CA LEU A 45 -15.91 4.86 -55.22
C LEU A 45 -14.62 4.48 -54.50
N THR A 46 -13.46 4.84 -55.01
CA THR A 46 -12.17 4.58 -54.39
C THR A 46 -12.06 5.29 -53.02
N THR A 47 -12.53 6.53 -52.91
CA THR A 47 -12.56 7.29 -51.68
C THR A 47 -13.48 6.62 -50.64
N ARG A 48 -14.67 6.21 -51.03
CA ARG A 48 -15.62 5.49 -50.16
C ARG A 48 -15.05 4.14 -49.68
N GLN A 49 -14.42 3.39 -50.58
CA GLN A 49 -13.75 2.12 -50.19
C GLN A 49 -12.63 2.36 -49.20
N ALA A 50 -11.79 3.39 -49.37
CA ALA A 50 -10.72 3.73 -48.44
C ALA A 50 -11.27 4.10 -47.05
N ILE A 51 -12.37 4.84 -46.99
CA ILE A 51 -13.04 5.17 -45.70
C ILE A 51 -13.59 3.90 -45.02
N ILE A 52 -14.24 3.02 -45.76
CA ILE A 52 -14.78 1.77 -45.22
C ILE A 52 -13.68 0.88 -44.67
N ILE A 53 -12.57 0.73 -45.40
CA ILE A 53 -11.40 -0.03 -44.93
C ILE A 53 -10.80 0.61 -43.69
N GLY A 54 -10.64 1.94 -43.67
CA GLY A 54 -10.13 2.67 -42.50
C GLY A 54 -10.99 2.47 -41.26
N LEU A 55 -12.32 2.54 -41.40
CA LEU A 55 -13.26 2.30 -40.31
C LEU A 55 -13.23 0.84 -39.84
N ALA A 56 -13.10 -0.13 -40.75
CA ALA A 56 -12.97 -1.54 -40.40
C ALA A 56 -11.68 -1.82 -39.61
N VAL A 57 -10.56 -1.24 -40.02
CA VAL A 57 -9.28 -1.36 -39.28
C VAL A 57 -9.38 -0.72 -37.92
N LEU A 58 -9.98 0.46 -37.80
CA LEU A 58 -10.18 1.13 -36.50
C LEU A 58 -11.05 0.27 -35.54
N ALA A 59 -12.14 -0.27 -36.07
CA ALA A 59 -13.03 -1.17 -35.30
C ALA A 59 -12.29 -2.42 -34.83
N ALA A 60 -11.42 -3.01 -35.65
CA ALA A 60 -10.61 -4.17 -35.28
C ALA A 60 -9.61 -3.82 -34.17
N ILE A 61 -8.94 -2.66 -34.25
CA ILE A 61 -8.02 -2.18 -33.20
C ILE A 61 -8.76 -1.97 -31.88
N LEU A 62 -9.92 -1.33 -31.90
CA LEU A 62 -10.74 -1.13 -30.70
C LEU A 62 -11.20 -2.45 -30.09
N ALA A 63 -11.63 -3.40 -30.89
CA ALA A 63 -12.01 -4.73 -30.42
C ALA A 63 -10.84 -5.48 -29.78
N ALA A 64 -9.64 -5.42 -30.38
CA ALA A 64 -8.44 -6.00 -29.80
C ALA A 64 -8.05 -5.33 -28.48
N ALA A 65 -8.14 -4.02 -28.37
CA ALA A 65 -7.88 -3.29 -27.11
C ALA A 65 -8.87 -3.66 -26.01
N LEU A 66 -10.16 -3.84 -26.32
CA LEU A 66 -11.16 -4.30 -25.35
C LEU A 66 -10.87 -5.73 -24.85
N VAL A 67 -10.47 -6.63 -25.74
CA VAL A 67 -10.12 -8.00 -25.37
C VAL A 67 -8.89 -8.01 -24.45
N LEU A 68 -7.85 -7.26 -24.79
CA LEU A 68 -6.66 -7.12 -23.95
C LEU A 68 -7.00 -6.53 -22.57
N GLY A 69 -7.82 -5.48 -22.53
CA GLY A 69 -8.30 -4.89 -21.28
C GLY A 69 -9.06 -5.89 -20.42
N ALA A 70 -9.94 -6.70 -21.01
CA ALA A 70 -10.68 -7.75 -20.32
C ALA A 70 -9.75 -8.84 -19.74
N ILE A 71 -8.72 -9.24 -20.49
CA ILE A 71 -7.72 -10.23 -20.03
C ILE A 71 -6.93 -9.69 -18.84
N VAL A 72 -6.46 -8.44 -18.91
CA VAL A 72 -5.72 -7.80 -17.82
C VAL A 72 -6.60 -7.69 -16.57
N LEU A 73 -7.84 -7.24 -16.72
CA LEU A 73 -8.80 -7.13 -15.62
C LEU A 73 -9.07 -8.49 -14.98
N MET A 74 -9.25 -9.53 -15.79
CA MET A 74 -9.50 -10.89 -15.29
C MET A 74 -8.28 -11.45 -14.53
N ARG A 75 -7.06 -11.22 -15.03
CA ARG A 75 -5.83 -11.57 -14.31
C ARG A 75 -5.72 -10.82 -12.98
N PHE A 76 -6.02 -9.52 -12.97
CA PHE A 76 -6.00 -8.72 -11.75
C PHE A 76 -7.01 -9.26 -10.71
N ILE A 77 -8.24 -9.56 -11.11
CA ILE A 77 -9.26 -10.15 -10.23
C ILE A 77 -8.81 -11.51 -9.68
N LEU A 78 -8.24 -12.37 -10.51
CA LEU A 78 -7.76 -13.69 -10.08
C LEU A 78 -6.60 -13.58 -9.09
N LEU A 79 -5.64 -12.68 -9.33
CA LEU A 79 -4.52 -12.42 -8.41
C LEU A 79 -5.03 -11.89 -7.07
N THR A 80 -5.94 -10.91 -7.09
CA THR A 80 -6.52 -10.34 -5.88
C THR A 80 -7.31 -11.40 -5.09
N ARG A 81 -8.07 -12.27 -5.76
CA ARG A 81 -8.79 -13.38 -5.09
C ARG A 81 -7.80 -14.38 -4.48
N LYS A 82 -6.71 -14.72 -5.18
CA LYS A 82 -5.67 -15.62 -4.66
C LYS A 82 -4.99 -15.03 -3.43
N GLN A 83 -4.61 -13.75 -3.47
CA GLN A 83 -4.02 -13.04 -2.34
C GLN A 83 -4.97 -13.00 -1.14
N LYS A 84 -6.24 -12.62 -1.34
CA LYS A 84 -7.25 -12.61 -0.27
C LYS A 84 -7.44 -14.00 0.36
N LYS A 85 -7.44 -15.07 -0.44
CA LYS A 85 -7.56 -16.44 0.08
C LYS A 85 -6.32 -16.83 0.91
N THR A 86 -5.12 -16.46 0.47
CA THR A 86 -3.88 -16.75 1.21
C THR A 86 -3.84 -15.97 2.52
N ILE A 87 -4.18 -14.69 2.50
CA ILE A 87 -4.27 -13.84 3.71
C ILE A 87 -5.32 -14.41 4.68
N LYS A 88 -6.50 -14.80 4.18
CA LYS A 88 -7.54 -15.40 5.01
C LYS A 88 -7.08 -16.69 5.68
N LEU A 89 -6.43 -17.58 4.94
CA LEU A 89 -5.88 -18.83 5.47
C LEU A 89 -4.76 -18.58 6.50
N ALA A 90 -3.91 -17.60 6.26
CA ALA A 90 -2.87 -17.20 7.20
C ALA A 90 -3.49 -16.64 8.50
N ASN A 91 -4.50 -15.78 8.38
CA ASN A 91 -5.21 -15.23 9.53
C ASN A 91 -5.98 -16.31 10.31
N GLU A 92 -6.65 -17.24 9.64
CA GLU A 92 -7.33 -18.37 10.29
C GLU A 92 -6.35 -19.27 11.04
N ASN A 93 -5.17 -19.55 10.47
CA ASN A 93 -4.11 -20.31 11.14
C ASN A 93 -3.55 -19.56 12.36
N ASN A 94 -3.34 -18.25 12.23
CA ASN A 94 -2.86 -17.42 13.34
C ASN A 94 -3.92 -17.35 14.45
N ALA A 95 -5.19 -17.16 14.11
CA ALA A 95 -6.29 -17.14 15.08
C ALA A 95 -6.43 -18.49 15.80
N LEU A 96 -6.26 -19.61 15.10
CA LEU A 96 -6.25 -20.94 15.72
C LEU A 96 -5.06 -21.14 16.65
N LYS A 97 -3.86 -20.69 16.29
CA LYS A 97 -2.68 -20.71 17.15
C LYS A 97 -2.89 -19.86 18.40
N ALA A 98 -3.37 -18.61 18.22
CA ALA A 98 -3.66 -17.72 19.34
C ALA A 98 -4.70 -18.31 20.29
N LYS A 99 -5.79 -18.88 19.77
CA LYS A 99 -6.81 -19.54 20.58
C LYS A 99 -6.30 -20.78 21.30
N PHE A 100 -5.46 -21.58 20.67
CA PHE A 100 -4.82 -22.76 21.29
C PHE A 100 -3.91 -22.33 22.45
N ILE A 101 -3.07 -21.33 22.21
CA ILE A 101 -2.14 -20.78 23.20
C ILE A 101 -2.92 -20.14 24.36
N SER A 102 -3.96 -19.34 24.08
CA SER A 102 -4.83 -18.73 25.09
C SER A 102 -5.51 -19.79 25.98
N ASN A 103 -5.99 -20.88 25.38
CA ASN A 103 -6.59 -21.97 26.12
C ASN A 103 -5.59 -22.70 27.05
N ILE A 104 -4.33 -22.88 26.59
CA ILE A 104 -3.27 -23.46 27.40
C ILE A 104 -2.95 -22.53 28.57
N SER A 105 -2.79 -21.22 28.32
CA SER A 105 -2.53 -20.25 29.41
C SER A 105 -3.66 -20.20 30.42
N ALA A 106 -4.92 -20.16 29.98
CA ALA A 106 -6.07 -20.18 30.85
C ALA A 106 -6.18 -21.45 31.71
N GLN A 107 -5.64 -22.58 31.27
CA GLN A 107 -5.59 -23.82 32.05
C GLN A 107 -4.37 -23.87 32.97
N LEU A 108 -3.27 -23.22 32.62
CA LEU A 108 -2.06 -23.15 33.42
C LEU A 108 -2.20 -22.14 34.58
N ASP A 109 -2.82 -20.99 34.36
CA ASP A 109 -2.98 -19.91 35.34
C ASP A 109 -3.51 -20.38 36.72
N PRO A 110 -4.62 -21.13 36.81
CA PRO A 110 -5.12 -21.59 38.13
C PRO A 110 -4.17 -22.54 38.86
N THR A 111 -3.31 -23.21 38.09
CA THR A 111 -2.33 -24.14 38.65
C THR A 111 -1.09 -23.37 39.14
N LEU A 112 -0.62 -22.39 38.35
CA LEU A 112 0.51 -21.53 38.69
C LEU A 112 0.18 -20.62 39.91
N GLN A 113 -1.06 -20.10 40.02
CA GLN A 113 -1.48 -19.27 41.15
C GLN A 113 -1.53 -20.03 42.47
N LYS A 114 -1.54 -21.37 42.46
CA LYS A 114 -1.44 -22.21 43.67
C LYS A 114 0.00 -22.43 44.11
N LEU A 115 0.98 -22.11 43.28
CA LEU A 115 2.39 -22.16 43.62
C LEU A 115 2.83 -20.85 44.26
N ASP A 116 3.98 -20.89 44.96
CA ASP A 116 4.50 -19.70 45.63
C ASP A 116 4.95 -18.67 44.60
N ALA A 117 4.15 -17.61 44.41
CA ALA A 117 4.41 -16.51 43.46
C ALA A 117 5.67 -15.68 43.79
N HIS A 118 6.34 -15.95 44.94
CA HIS A 118 7.61 -15.31 45.30
C HIS A 118 8.80 -15.97 44.61
N GLN A 119 8.62 -17.14 44.00
CA GLN A 119 9.67 -17.77 43.21
C GLN A 119 9.78 -17.07 41.83
N PRO A 120 10.98 -16.65 41.40
CA PRO A 120 11.17 -15.92 40.16
C PRO A 120 10.69 -16.71 38.94
N GLU A 121 10.79 -18.03 38.96
CA GLU A 121 10.33 -18.91 37.86
C GLU A 121 8.80 -18.93 37.76
N VAL A 122 8.09 -18.94 38.86
CA VAL A 122 6.62 -18.89 38.89
C VAL A 122 6.11 -17.55 38.41
N LYS A 123 6.78 -16.46 38.84
CA LYS A 123 6.46 -15.11 38.34
C LYS A 123 6.70 -14.99 36.86
N ALA A 124 7.82 -15.50 36.36
CA ALA A 124 8.13 -15.48 34.92
C ALA A 124 7.09 -16.24 34.08
N LEU A 125 6.58 -17.38 34.58
CA LEU A 125 5.52 -18.13 33.92
C LEU A 125 4.17 -17.40 33.94
N LEU A 126 3.83 -16.70 35.02
CA LEU A 126 2.62 -15.87 35.11
C LEU A 126 2.69 -14.69 34.16
N ASP A 127 3.83 -13.99 34.11
CA ASP A 127 4.06 -12.87 33.18
C ASP A 127 3.97 -13.36 31.73
N PHE A 128 4.56 -14.51 31.39
CA PHE A 128 4.46 -15.14 30.09
C PHE A 128 3.03 -15.50 29.71
N SER A 129 2.27 -16.13 30.63
CA SER A 129 0.86 -16.46 30.40
C SER A 129 0.02 -15.20 30.11
N SER A 130 0.23 -14.13 30.90
CA SER A 130 -0.43 -12.84 30.72
C SER A 130 -0.10 -12.19 29.36
N HIS A 131 1.17 -12.24 28.96
CA HIS A 131 1.59 -11.71 27.67
C HIS A 131 0.97 -12.47 26.50
N ILE A 132 0.88 -13.79 26.59
CA ILE A 132 0.20 -14.63 25.59
C ILE A 132 -1.29 -14.26 25.51
N GLN A 133 -1.95 -14.08 26.64
CA GLN A 133 -3.35 -13.68 26.66
C GLN A 133 -3.54 -12.32 26.02
N THR A 134 -2.71 -11.33 26.36
CA THR A 134 -2.73 -9.99 25.75
C THR A 134 -2.53 -10.06 24.23
N LEU A 135 -1.56 -10.85 23.77
CA LEU A 135 -1.30 -11.04 22.33
C LEU A 135 -2.52 -11.63 21.62
N SER A 136 -3.15 -12.65 22.24
CA SER A 136 -4.36 -13.29 21.71
C SER A 136 -5.56 -12.32 21.66
N GLU A 137 -5.75 -11.50 22.69
CA GLU A 137 -6.80 -10.48 22.73
C GLU A 137 -6.59 -9.40 21.66
N LEU A 138 -5.35 -8.93 21.49
CA LEU A 138 -5.00 -7.99 20.43
C LEU A 138 -5.23 -8.55 19.04
N GLU A 139 -4.92 -9.83 18.78
CA GLU A 139 -5.15 -10.47 17.48
C GLU A 139 -6.63 -10.66 17.15
N ASN A 140 -7.45 -10.99 18.14
CA ASN A 140 -8.86 -11.34 17.96
C ASN A 140 -9.83 -10.16 18.10
N SER A 141 -9.41 -9.01 18.61
CA SER A 141 -10.25 -7.84 18.78
C SER A 141 -10.27 -6.98 17.52
N ASP A 142 -11.43 -6.86 16.88
CA ASP A 142 -11.69 -5.88 15.81
C ASP A 142 -12.31 -4.58 16.35
N ALA A 143 -12.35 -4.42 17.69
CA ALA A 143 -12.92 -3.23 18.30
C ALA A 143 -12.08 -1.99 17.98
N PRO A 144 -12.73 -0.86 17.63
CA PRO A 144 -12.02 0.39 17.44
C PRO A 144 -11.34 0.83 18.73
N VAL A 145 -10.13 1.32 18.61
CA VAL A 145 -9.35 1.82 19.74
C VAL A 145 -9.83 3.22 20.08
N GLU A 146 -10.28 3.44 21.30
CA GLU A 146 -10.70 4.77 21.77
C GLU A 146 -9.51 5.70 21.89
N LEU A 147 -9.65 6.92 21.31
CA LEU A 147 -8.63 7.97 21.38
C LEU A 147 -9.06 9.04 22.38
N GLU A 148 -8.10 9.55 23.13
CA GLU A 148 -8.31 10.67 24.06
C GLU A 148 -7.32 11.81 23.82
N ASN A 149 -7.76 13.04 24.08
CA ASN A 149 -6.92 14.22 23.95
C ASN A 149 -5.87 14.26 25.07
N THR A 150 -4.62 14.02 24.73
CA THR A 150 -3.52 13.86 25.69
C THR A 150 -2.51 14.99 25.53
N GLN A 151 -2.18 15.69 26.62
CA GLN A 151 -1.10 16.68 26.64
C GLN A 151 0.26 15.98 26.62
N VAL A 152 1.05 16.23 25.56
CA VAL A 152 2.28 15.47 25.28
C VAL A 152 3.38 15.68 26.33
N THR A 153 3.63 16.96 26.71
CA THR A 153 4.72 17.27 27.64
C THR A 153 4.54 16.60 29.01
N PRO A 154 3.42 16.80 29.75
CA PRO A 154 3.25 16.16 31.07
C PRO A 154 3.14 14.64 30.97
N PHE A 155 2.62 14.12 29.85
CA PHE A 155 2.56 12.69 29.61
C PHE A 155 3.96 12.07 29.51
N CYS A 156 4.85 12.65 28.69
CA CYS A 156 6.23 12.18 28.56
C CYS A 156 7.05 12.36 29.85
N GLU A 157 6.86 13.50 30.54
CA GLU A 157 7.54 13.76 31.82
C GLU A 157 7.16 12.74 32.88
N ALA A 158 5.88 12.39 32.99
CA ALA A 158 5.41 11.37 33.94
C ALA A 158 6.06 10.00 33.69
N LEU A 159 6.21 9.58 32.44
CA LEU A 159 6.84 8.32 32.07
C LEU A 159 8.35 8.30 32.43
N ILE A 160 9.04 9.40 32.23
CA ILE A 160 10.47 9.52 32.59
C ILE A 160 10.65 9.54 34.12
N GLU A 161 9.76 10.21 34.86
CA GLU A 161 9.83 10.19 36.33
C GLU A 161 9.58 8.78 36.90
N GLU A 162 8.74 7.96 36.28
CA GLU A 162 8.49 6.58 36.67
C GLU A 162 9.73 5.70 36.56
N ILE A 163 10.61 5.92 35.60
CA ILE A 163 11.86 5.14 35.43
C ILE A 163 13.05 5.73 36.18
N ARG A 164 13.01 6.98 36.59
CA ARG A 164 14.11 7.69 37.24
C ARG A 164 14.77 6.90 38.41
N PRO A 165 14.01 6.26 39.30
CA PRO A 165 14.61 5.48 40.40
C PRO A 165 15.30 4.19 39.95
N LYS A 166 15.04 3.74 38.71
CA LYS A 166 15.52 2.45 38.16
C LYS A 166 16.77 2.57 37.30
N VAL A 167 17.17 3.79 36.93
CA VAL A 167 18.34 4.00 36.06
C VAL A 167 19.65 3.78 36.80
N LYS A 168 20.64 3.31 36.07
CA LYS A 168 21.99 3.12 36.59
C LYS A 168 22.66 4.45 36.95
N ARG A 169 23.71 4.39 37.74
CA ARG A 169 24.45 5.57 38.22
C ARG A 169 24.93 6.43 37.03
N GLY A 170 24.71 7.74 37.10
CA GLY A 170 25.19 8.71 36.12
C GLY A 170 24.43 8.74 34.80
N VAL A 171 23.38 7.92 34.62
CA VAL A 171 22.56 7.94 33.40
C VAL A 171 21.78 9.25 33.31
N LYS A 172 21.92 9.94 32.16
CA LYS A 172 21.23 11.20 31.87
C LYS A 172 19.85 10.90 31.26
N LEU A 173 18.79 11.35 31.93
CA LEU A 173 17.42 11.30 31.42
C LEU A 173 17.04 12.63 30.77
N THR A 174 16.49 12.59 29.55
CA THR A 174 16.07 13.78 28.82
C THR A 174 14.67 13.58 28.23
N VAL A 175 13.80 14.60 28.35
CA VAL A 175 12.50 14.67 27.68
C VAL A 175 12.54 15.83 26.70
N THR A 176 12.12 15.59 25.48
CA THR A 176 11.95 16.62 24.45
C THR A 176 10.54 16.50 23.87
N ALA A 177 9.62 17.32 24.37
CA ALA A 177 8.22 17.26 24.00
C ALA A 177 7.64 18.70 23.89
N PRO A 178 6.98 19.06 22.78
CA PRO A 178 6.36 20.37 22.63
C PRO A 178 5.09 20.47 23.47
N ARG A 179 4.73 21.69 23.89
CA ARG A 179 3.46 21.95 24.58
C ARG A 179 2.31 21.91 23.59
N MET A 180 1.80 20.71 23.36
CA MET A 180 0.66 20.47 22.49
C MET A 180 -0.14 19.26 22.99
N SER A 181 -1.35 19.12 22.48
CA SER A 181 -2.18 17.94 22.68
C SER A 181 -2.28 17.11 21.39
N VAL A 182 -2.46 15.81 21.54
CA VAL A 182 -2.66 14.84 20.45
C VAL A 182 -3.76 13.87 20.85
N GLU A 183 -4.48 13.38 19.86
CA GLU A 183 -5.47 12.31 20.07
C GLU A 183 -4.76 10.96 19.94
N ILE A 184 -4.65 10.24 21.04
CA ILE A 184 -4.00 8.94 21.12
C ILE A 184 -4.76 8.03 22.09
N ASN A 185 -4.62 6.72 21.94
CA ASN A 185 -4.97 5.81 23.01
C ASN A 185 -3.85 5.82 24.06
N LYS A 186 -4.11 6.54 25.15
CA LYS A 186 -3.12 6.76 26.21
C LYS A 186 -2.67 5.48 26.90
N GLU A 187 -3.56 4.50 27.03
CA GLU A 187 -3.26 3.20 27.63
C GLU A 187 -2.22 2.46 26.79
N TYR A 188 -2.48 2.27 25.49
CA TYR A 188 -1.56 1.57 24.60
C TYR A 188 -0.23 2.30 24.45
N VAL A 189 -0.27 3.63 24.24
CA VAL A 189 0.95 4.43 24.12
C VAL A 189 1.76 4.38 25.42
N SER A 190 1.11 4.45 26.60
CA SER A 190 1.79 4.29 27.89
C SER A 190 2.43 2.92 28.04
N HIS A 191 1.72 1.85 27.65
CA HIS A 191 2.24 0.49 27.71
C HIS A 191 3.50 0.35 26.83
N ILE A 192 3.40 0.79 25.57
CA ILE A 192 4.53 0.75 24.62
C ILE A 192 5.71 1.53 25.16
N LEU A 193 5.51 2.79 25.54
CA LEU A 193 6.62 3.66 26.00
C LEU A 193 7.25 3.15 27.30
N ARG A 194 6.46 2.63 28.26
CA ARG A 194 7.01 1.99 29.46
C ARG A 194 7.88 0.79 29.13
N HIS A 195 7.44 -0.05 28.20
CA HIS A 195 8.22 -1.20 27.78
C HIS A 195 9.54 -0.78 27.13
N LEU A 196 9.50 0.18 26.21
CA LEU A 196 10.69 0.70 25.54
C LEU A 196 11.65 1.39 26.51
N LEU A 197 11.12 2.17 27.47
CA LEU A 197 11.91 2.81 28.51
C LEU A 197 12.52 1.79 29.48
N LYS A 198 11.80 0.70 29.82
CA LYS A 198 12.36 -0.40 30.61
C LYS A 198 13.55 -1.04 29.92
N ASN A 199 13.42 -1.33 28.63
CA ASN A 199 14.54 -1.84 27.81
C ASN A 199 15.70 -0.83 27.80
N ALA A 200 15.43 0.46 27.58
CA ALA A 200 16.47 1.48 27.63
C ALA A 200 17.20 1.51 28.97
N VAL A 201 16.53 1.36 30.11
CA VAL A 201 17.15 1.29 31.44
C VAL A 201 18.03 0.05 31.58
N GLU A 202 17.58 -1.09 31.07
CA GLU A 202 18.30 -2.36 31.16
C GLU A 202 19.60 -2.34 30.35
N TYR A 203 19.55 -1.87 29.11
CA TYR A 203 20.66 -1.93 28.15
C TYR A 203 21.56 -0.68 28.17
N THR A 204 21.17 0.42 28.83
CA THR A 204 22.03 1.59 28.97
C THR A 204 23.13 1.34 30.02
N PRO A 205 24.42 1.58 29.68
CA PRO A 205 25.51 1.49 30.67
C PRO A 205 25.50 2.65 31.66
N GLU A 206 26.29 2.54 32.73
CA GLU A 206 26.53 3.66 33.64
C GLU A 206 27.08 4.88 32.88
N ASN A 207 26.68 6.07 33.31
CA ASN A 207 26.98 7.35 32.66
C ASN A 207 26.46 7.48 31.21
N GLY A 208 25.56 6.59 30.77
CA GLY A 208 24.89 6.67 29.48
C GLY A 208 23.78 7.73 29.43
N ALA A 209 22.96 7.66 28.41
CA ALA A 209 21.84 8.59 28.20
C ALA A 209 20.60 7.87 27.69
N ILE A 210 19.43 8.29 28.20
CA ILE A 210 18.10 7.84 27.72
C ILE A 210 17.30 9.10 27.40
N THR A 211 16.72 9.15 26.21
CA THR A 211 15.92 10.28 25.74
C THR A 211 14.54 9.81 25.27
N LEU A 212 13.50 10.46 25.77
CA LEU A 212 12.15 10.35 25.23
C LEU A 212 11.82 11.63 24.46
N GLU A 213 11.62 11.51 23.17
CA GLU A 213 11.35 12.64 22.29
C GLU A 213 10.00 12.44 21.57
N PHE A 214 9.23 13.54 21.46
CA PHE A 214 8.04 13.60 20.61
C PHE A 214 8.29 14.51 19.41
N LYS A 215 7.92 14.04 18.22
CA LYS A 215 8.01 14.80 16.96
C LYS A 215 6.68 14.78 16.23
N LYS A 216 6.25 15.95 15.78
CA LYS A 216 5.19 16.08 14.79
C LYS A 216 5.81 16.05 13.39
N ARG A 217 5.52 15.02 12.58
CA ARG A 217 6.07 14.84 11.23
C ARG A 217 5.17 15.39 10.13
N GLY A 218 3.87 15.59 10.42
CA GLY A 218 2.89 16.06 9.47
C GLY A 218 1.59 16.48 10.14
N PRO A 219 0.56 16.82 9.36
CA PRO A 219 -0.75 17.18 9.92
C PRO A 219 -1.36 16.05 10.78
N HIS A 220 -1.14 14.80 10.34
CA HIS A 220 -1.74 13.59 10.89
C HIS A 220 -0.70 12.53 11.32
N THR A 221 0.59 12.87 11.40
CA THR A 221 1.65 11.92 11.77
C THR A 221 2.42 12.42 12.97
N HIS A 222 2.46 11.59 14.00
CA HIS A 222 3.15 11.85 15.26
C HIS A 222 4.13 10.72 15.56
N GLN A 223 5.29 11.05 16.12
CA GLN A 223 6.30 10.08 16.50
C GLN A 223 6.73 10.26 17.95
N PHE A 224 6.76 9.15 18.70
CA PHE A 224 7.49 9.05 19.96
C PHE A 224 8.78 8.27 19.71
N LEU A 225 9.91 8.84 20.12
CA LEU A 225 11.22 8.23 19.96
C LEU A 225 11.80 7.94 21.34
N VAL A 226 12.12 6.69 21.61
CA VAL A 226 12.88 6.28 22.78
C VAL A 226 14.29 5.94 22.32
N THR A 227 15.27 6.69 22.80
CA THR A 227 16.68 6.56 22.41
C THR A 227 17.51 6.24 23.64
N ASP A 228 18.35 5.23 23.52
CA ASP A 228 19.35 4.86 24.53
C ASP A 228 20.78 4.93 23.94
N SER A 229 21.76 4.91 24.82
CA SER A 229 23.17 4.81 24.47
C SER A 229 23.76 3.43 24.79
N GLY A 230 22.94 2.39 24.71
CA GLY A 230 23.35 1.00 24.91
C GLY A 230 24.16 0.42 23.76
N GLU A 231 24.30 -0.90 23.76
CA GLU A 231 25.06 -1.62 22.71
C GLU A 231 24.40 -1.59 21.31
N GLY A 232 23.10 -1.25 21.25
CA GLY A 232 22.33 -1.26 20.00
C GLY A 232 21.83 -2.66 19.62
N ILE A 233 21.11 -2.73 18.50
CA ILE A 233 20.57 -3.98 17.95
C ILE A 233 21.18 -4.17 16.55
N ALA A 234 21.81 -5.33 16.32
CA ALA A 234 22.39 -5.69 15.04
C ALA A 234 21.33 -5.66 13.92
N GLU A 235 21.72 -5.24 12.73
CA GLU A 235 20.81 -5.02 11.61
C GLU A 235 19.97 -6.27 11.28
N GLU A 236 20.61 -7.43 11.32
CA GLU A 236 19.97 -8.72 11.03
C GLU A 236 18.89 -9.10 12.06
N LYS A 237 18.97 -8.56 13.28
CA LYS A 237 18.01 -8.84 14.37
C LYS A 237 16.88 -7.83 14.49
N ARG A 238 16.94 -6.67 13.80
CA ARG A 238 15.98 -5.58 13.99
C ARG A 238 14.54 -5.94 13.63
N GLU A 239 14.34 -6.75 12.61
CA GLU A 239 13.00 -7.26 12.27
C GLU A 239 12.56 -8.41 13.19
N ASP A 240 13.52 -9.20 13.64
CA ASP A 240 13.26 -10.40 14.42
C ASP A 240 12.81 -10.11 15.85
N VAL A 241 13.29 -9.02 16.46
CA VAL A 241 12.87 -8.62 17.82
C VAL A 241 11.37 -8.31 17.95
N PHE A 242 10.67 -8.06 16.84
CA PHE A 242 9.22 -7.86 16.82
C PHE A 242 8.42 -9.11 16.51
N LYS A 243 9.08 -10.24 16.23
CA LYS A 243 8.41 -11.52 15.92
C LYS A 243 8.18 -12.30 17.21
N PRO A 244 6.95 -12.69 17.52
CA PRO A 244 6.69 -13.47 18.72
C PRO A 244 7.30 -14.87 18.62
N PHE A 245 7.77 -15.40 19.73
CA PHE A 245 8.27 -16.78 19.87
C PHE A 245 9.53 -17.14 19.07
N LEU A 246 10.29 -16.17 18.59
CA LEU A 246 11.48 -16.45 17.79
C LEU A 246 12.68 -16.90 18.65
N GLU A 247 12.87 -16.28 19.81
CA GLU A 247 13.91 -16.64 20.76
C GLU A 247 13.33 -16.63 22.21
N ILE A 248 13.01 -17.81 22.74
CA ILE A 248 12.71 -18.00 24.15
C ILE A 248 13.86 -18.80 24.73
N HIS A 249 14.82 -18.13 25.37
CA HIS A 249 15.97 -18.81 25.96
C HIS A 249 15.75 -19.10 27.43
N ASP A 250 15.32 -18.11 28.21
CA ASP A 250 15.06 -18.23 29.65
C ASP A 250 13.96 -17.23 30.02
N LEU A 251 12.82 -17.76 30.46
CA LEU A 251 11.67 -16.93 30.87
C LEU A 251 12.00 -16.00 32.05
N THR A 252 13.00 -16.31 32.85
CA THR A 252 13.42 -15.46 34.00
C THR A 252 14.15 -14.20 33.52
N THR A 253 14.77 -14.22 32.33
CA THR A 253 15.45 -13.07 31.74
C THR A 253 14.55 -12.28 30.80
N GLY A 254 13.51 -12.90 30.24
CA GLY A 254 12.50 -12.27 29.39
C GLY A 254 11.82 -13.29 28.48
N ASP A 255 10.55 -13.10 28.23
CA ASP A 255 9.73 -14.01 27.43
C ASP A 255 9.75 -13.73 25.92
N GLY A 256 10.42 -12.67 25.49
CA GLY A 256 10.48 -12.26 24.08
C GLY A 256 9.16 -11.78 23.49
N LEU A 257 8.10 -11.55 24.28
CA LEU A 257 6.78 -11.14 23.80
C LEU A 257 6.50 -9.64 23.94
N GLY A 258 7.27 -8.91 24.73
CA GLY A 258 7.00 -7.52 25.03
C GLY A 258 7.05 -6.61 23.79
N LEU A 259 8.09 -6.69 22.95
CA LEU A 259 8.19 -5.92 21.71
C LEU A 259 7.15 -6.34 20.65
N PRO A 260 6.87 -7.63 20.43
CA PRO A 260 5.74 -8.08 19.59
C PRO A 260 4.38 -7.50 20.02
N ILE A 261 4.07 -7.49 21.33
CA ILE A 261 2.85 -6.90 21.88
C ILE A 261 2.83 -5.39 21.59
N CYS A 262 3.93 -4.68 21.85
CA CYS A 262 4.04 -3.26 21.54
C CYS A 262 3.82 -2.95 20.05
N LYS A 263 4.36 -3.76 19.15
CA LYS A 263 4.17 -3.64 17.70
C LYS A 263 2.70 -3.82 17.32
N GLN A 264 2.03 -4.83 17.88
CA GLN A 264 0.60 -5.04 17.63
C GLN A 264 -0.29 -3.92 18.20
N MET A 265 0.00 -3.42 19.41
CA MET A 265 -0.70 -2.26 19.95
C MET A 265 -0.55 -1.03 19.06
N ALA A 266 0.66 -0.77 18.50
CA ALA A 266 0.89 0.30 17.57
C ALA A 266 0.04 0.14 16.30
N GLN A 267 0.02 -1.07 15.72
CA GLN A 267 -0.79 -1.39 14.52
C GLN A 267 -2.30 -1.25 14.76
N LYS A 268 -2.78 -1.59 15.94
CA LYS A 268 -4.19 -1.36 16.34
C LYS A 268 -4.56 0.12 16.37
N MET A 269 -3.61 1.00 16.64
CA MET A 269 -3.79 2.46 16.60
C MET A 269 -3.53 3.04 15.19
N ASN A 270 -3.51 2.21 14.15
CA ASN A 270 -3.17 2.61 12.78
C ASN A 270 -1.77 3.23 12.66
N GLY A 271 -0.84 2.81 13.51
CA GLY A 271 0.55 3.23 13.58
C GLY A 271 1.52 2.07 13.34
N ASP A 272 2.78 2.32 13.63
CA ASP A 272 3.83 1.29 13.59
C ASP A 272 4.91 1.54 14.65
N LEU A 273 5.63 0.48 15.04
CA LEU A 273 6.77 0.54 15.93
C LEU A 273 7.97 -0.06 15.23
N ASP A 274 9.06 0.70 15.11
CA ASP A 274 10.24 0.26 14.39
C ASP A 274 11.55 0.75 15.07
N ILE A 275 12.70 0.28 14.58
CA ILE A 275 14.03 0.69 15.01
C ILE A 275 14.63 1.60 13.94
N ASP A 276 15.11 2.78 14.36
CA ASP A 276 15.84 3.71 13.48
C ASP A 276 17.20 3.12 13.07
N GLY A 277 17.25 2.56 11.86
CA GLY A 277 18.44 1.95 11.30
C GLY A 277 19.62 2.91 11.08
N GLN A 278 19.38 4.22 11.06
CA GLN A 278 20.43 5.23 10.88
C GLN A 278 21.08 5.64 12.21
N TYR A 279 20.47 5.31 13.33
CA TYR A 279 21.03 5.59 14.65
C TYR A 279 22.02 4.51 15.07
N THR A 280 23.28 4.88 15.30
CA THR A 280 24.40 3.95 15.54
C THR A 280 25.04 4.06 16.92
N LYS A 281 24.55 4.97 17.79
CA LYS A 281 25.12 5.21 19.13
C LYS A 281 24.39 4.48 20.26
N GLY A 282 23.63 3.45 19.93
CA GLY A 282 22.75 2.70 20.80
C GLY A 282 21.50 2.26 20.05
N THR A 283 20.35 2.15 20.72
CA THR A 283 19.08 1.85 20.09
C THR A 283 18.17 3.08 20.05
N ARG A 284 17.43 3.25 18.96
CA ARG A 284 16.34 4.22 18.85
C ARG A 284 15.11 3.52 18.33
N PHE A 285 14.11 3.38 19.19
CA PHE A 285 12.78 2.95 18.80
C PHE A 285 11.94 4.13 18.36
N VAL A 286 11.14 3.93 17.33
CA VAL A 286 10.25 4.94 16.76
C VAL A 286 8.83 4.37 16.76
N LEU A 287 7.97 4.91 17.62
CA LEU A 287 6.53 4.68 17.57
C LEU A 287 5.90 5.76 16.71
N GLU A 288 5.42 5.39 15.53
CA GLU A 288 4.70 6.28 14.64
C GLU A 288 3.19 6.05 14.74
N LEU A 289 2.42 7.13 14.84
CA LEU A 289 0.96 7.12 14.96
C LEU A 289 0.36 8.03 13.89
N HIS A 290 -0.76 7.60 13.31
CA HIS A 290 -1.52 8.35 12.31
C HIS A 290 -2.90 8.68 12.88
N SER A 291 -3.19 9.98 13.02
CA SER A 291 -4.45 10.51 13.56
C SER A 291 -5.25 11.28 12.51
#